data_55abe5dda8703fe8fd3a43be357cab88
#
_entry.id   55abe5dda8703fe8fd3a43be357cab88
#
_cell.length_a   1.000
_cell.length_b   1.000
_cell.length_c   1.000
_cell.angle_alpha   90.00
_cell.angle_beta   90.00
_cell.angle_gamma   90.00
#
_symmetry.space_group_name_H-M   'P 1'
#
loop_
_entity.id
_entity.type
_entity.pdbx_description
1 polymer ?
#
loop_
_entity_poly.entity_id
_entity_poly.type
_entity_poly.pdbx_seq_one_letter_code
_entity_poly.pdbx_strand_id
1 'polypeptide(L)'
;AIPSVNELLTEWPVVKAAGETCDAVVHAAVTAELDEERAAIRAGAAPRSKRDLASAIEWRAHRSALPSLRPAVNATGVVIHTNLGRAPLAESAAKAVAEVARGYSTLEYSVDTCSRGSRKEHAAQLIRSLTGAEDALVVNNNAAAVLLVLATHAAGKEVIVSRGELVEIGGSFRIPDVMAASGAKLVEVGATNRTHLADYEQAITPDTAMILKVHPSNYRIEGFHEEVGSRELAALAHKHGLLFYEDQGSGALLPDDILVRGGEETTPASVSAGLDLVSCS
;
A
#
# COMPACT_ATOMS: atom_id res chain seq x y z
N ALA A 1 -46.33 9.70 -22.22
CA ALA A 1 -45.59 10.88 -21.80
C ALA A 1 -44.68 10.49 -20.66
N ILE A 2 -43.49 11.10 -20.58
CA ILE A 2 -42.56 10.88 -19.45
C ILE A 2 -43.14 11.62 -18.23
N PRO A 3 -43.23 10.98 -17.04
CA PRO A 3 -43.67 11.64 -15.82
C PRO A 3 -42.75 12.81 -15.43
N SER A 4 -43.31 13.81 -14.77
CA SER A 4 -42.50 14.91 -14.19
C SER A 4 -41.75 14.43 -12.91
N VAL A 5 -40.73 15.19 -12.54
CA VAL A 5 -39.99 14.96 -11.29
C VAL A 5 -40.94 14.95 -10.11
N ASN A 6 -41.85 15.92 -10.00
CA ASN A 6 -42.81 16.04 -8.90
C ASN A 6 -43.77 14.86 -8.83
N GLU A 7 -44.21 14.32 -9.97
CA GLU A 7 -45.05 13.11 -9.98
C GLU A 7 -44.34 11.86 -9.51
N LEU A 8 -43.04 11.75 -9.80
CA LEU A 8 -42.23 10.60 -9.34
C LEU A 8 -41.90 10.71 -7.86
N LEU A 9 -41.65 11.91 -7.35
CA LEU A 9 -41.37 12.13 -5.93
C LEU A 9 -42.57 11.81 -5.02
N THR A 10 -43.76 11.70 -5.54
CA THR A 10 -44.96 11.29 -4.78
C THR A 10 -45.25 9.78 -4.83
N GLU A 11 -44.52 9.03 -5.65
CA GLU A 11 -44.67 7.59 -5.73
C GLU A 11 -44.11 6.88 -4.46
N TRP A 12 -44.85 5.88 -3.95
CA TRP A 12 -44.49 5.21 -2.72
C TRP A 12 -43.05 4.67 -2.67
N PRO A 13 -42.53 3.97 -3.70
CA PRO A 13 -41.14 3.52 -3.67
C PRO A 13 -40.13 4.65 -3.49
N VAL A 14 -40.38 5.80 -4.12
CA VAL A 14 -39.51 6.98 -4.08
C VAL A 14 -39.61 7.68 -2.71
N VAL A 15 -40.81 7.83 -2.17
CA VAL A 15 -41.05 8.37 -0.81
C VAL A 15 -40.36 7.51 0.24
N LYS A 16 -40.50 6.19 0.12
CA LYS A 16 -39.81 5.22 0.99
C LYS A 16 -38.30 5.38 0.93
N ALA A 17 -37.73 5.44 -0.28
CA ALA A 17 -36.29 5.63 -0.47
C ALA A 17 -35.80 6.96 0.13
N ALA A 18 -36.59 8.03 0.10
CA ALA A 18 -36.27 9.29 0.75
C ALA A 18 -36.19 9.17 2.28
N GLY A 19 -37.09 8.40 2.90
CA GLY A 19 -37.06 8.11 4.33
C GLY A 19 -35.90 7.21 4.78
N GLU A 20 -35.41 6.37 3.88
CA GLU A 20 -34.32 5.41 4.16
C GLU A 20 -32.92 5.95 3.74
N THR A 21 -32.86 7.00 2.93
CA THR A 21 -31.61 7.63 2.47
C THR A 21 -31.59 9.13 2.82
N CYS A 22 -31.65 10.00 1.80
CA CYS A 22 -31.89 11.44 1.96
C CYS A 22 -32.45 12.02 0.67
N ASP A 23 -33.15 13.17 0.77
CA ASP A 23 -33.77 13.85 -0.36
C ASP A 23 -32.79 14.13 -1.51
N ALA A 24 -31.56 14.53 -1.22
CA ALA A 24 -30.56 14.83 -2.23
C ALA A 24 -30.20 13.60 -3.10
N VAL A 25 -30.08 12.43 -2.47
CA VAL A 25 -29.82 11.15 -3.16
C VAL A 25 -30.99 10.77 -4.04
N VAL A 26 -32.21 10.93 -3.52
CA VAL A 26 -33.45 10.62 -4.28
C VAL A 26 -33.61 11.57 -5.47
N HIS A 27 -33.41 12.87 -5.29
CA HIS A 27 -33.47 13.83 -6.37
C HIS A 27 -32.44 13.52 -7.47
N ALA A 28 -31.23 13.17 -7.11
CA ALA A 28 -30.21 12.75 -8.05
C ALA A 28 -30.62 11.48 -8.82
N ALA A 29 -31.18 10.49 -8.12
CA ALA A 29 -31.69 9.27 -8.73
C ALA A 29 -32.85 9.53 -9.71
N VAL A 30 -33.81 10.39 -9.35
CA VAL A 30 -34.92 10.80 -10.23
C VAL A 30 -34.39 11.44 -11.49
N THR A 31 -33.46 12.39 -11.35
CA THR A 31 -32.88 13.10 -12.50
C THR A 31 -32.15 12.14 -13.45
N ALA A 32 -31.32 11.27 -12.92
CA ALA A 32 -30.56 10.29 -13.70
C ALA A 32 -31.49 9.30 -14.44
N GLU A 33 -32.52 8.77 -13.77
CA GLU A 33 -33.49 7.85 -14.40
C GLU A 33 -34.30 8.52 -15.49
N LEU A 34 -34.70 9.78 -15.29
CA LEU A 34 -35.41 10.53 -16.31
C LEU A 34 -34.52 10.87 -17.52
N ASP A 35 -33.26 11.16 -17.33
CA ASP A 35 -32.33 11.43 -18.42
C ASP A 35 -32.02 10.16 -19.22
N GLU A 36 -31.84 9.01 -18.55
CA GLU A 36 -31.72 7.70 -19.20
C GLU A 36 -32.98 7.34 -19.98
N GLU A 37 -34.16 7.56 -19.40
CA GLU A 37 -35.44 7.32 -20.05
C GLU A 37 -35.61 8.18 -21.33
N ARG A 38 -35.28 9.47 -21.23
CA ARG A 38 -35.32 10.39 -22.40
C ARG A 38 -34.35 9.95 -23.50
N ALA A 39 -33.17 9.47 -23.12
CA ALA A 39 -32.19 8.95 -24.07
C ALA A 39 -32.67 7.65 -24.74
N ALA A 40 -33.25 6.73 -23.99
CA ALA A 40 -33.81 5.48 -24.50
C ALA A 40 -34.95 5.72 -25.50
N ILE A 41 -35.87 6.63 -25.17
CA ILE A 41 -36.98 6.97 -26.06
C ILE A 41 -36.46 7.63 -27.35
N ARG A 42 -35.46 8.51 -27.29
CA ARG A 42 -34.82 9.07 -28.48
C ARG A 42 -34.16 8.00 -29.35
N ALA A 43 -33.70 6.93 -28.77
CA ALA A 43 -33.13 5.75 -29.44
C ALA A 43 -34.20 4.78 -29.97
N GLY A 44 -35.51 5.08 -29.81
CA GLY A 44 -36.62 4.27 -30.30
C GLY A 44 -37.18 3.26 -29.29
N ALA A 45 -36.80 3.31 -28.02
CA ALA A 45 -37.38 2.44 -27.01
C ALA A 45 -38.80 2.89 -26.62
N ALA A 46 -39.66 1.96 -26.23
CA ALA A 46 -40.96 2.25 -25.66
C ALA A 46 -40.81 2.89 -24.26
N PRO A 47 -41.62 3.89 -23.88
CA PRO A 47 -41.57 4.49 -22.57
C PRO A 47 -41.86 3.47 -21.46
N ARG A 48 -41.08 3.46 -20.37
CA ARG A 48 -41.36 2.69 -19.16
C ARG A 48 -42.62 3.22 -18.44
N SER A 49 -43.30 2.35 -17.74
CA SER A 49 -44.41 2.77 -16.89
C SER A 49 -43.89 3.63 -15.71
N LYS A 50 -44.79 4.47 -15.18
CA LYS A 50 -44.49 5.31 -14.00
C LYS A 50 -44.04 4.43 -12.79
N ARG A 51 -44.65 3.26 -12.65
CA ARG A 51 -44.29 2.30 -11.61
C ARG A 51 -42.88 1.73 -11.80
N ASP A 52 -42.49 1.37 -13.03
CA ASP A 52 -41.17 0.83 -13.31
C ASP A 52 -40.11 1.90 -13.10
N LEU A 53 -40.38 3.15 -13.49
CA LEU A 53 -39.51 4.29 -13.20
C LEU A 53 -39.34 4.52 -11.71
N ALA A 54 -40.43 4.48 -10.92
CA ALA A 54 -40.38 4.64 -9.48
C ALA A 54 -39.56 3.53 -8.79
N SER A 55 -39.71 2.30 -9.25
CA SER A 55 -38.91 1.16 -8.73
C SER A 55 -37.43 1.27 -9.11
N ALA A 56 -37.13 1.74 -10.29
CA ALA A 56 -35.74 1.99 -10.73
C ALA A 56 -35.08 3.13 -9.91
N ILE A 57 -35.84 4.19 -9.62
CA ILE A 57 -35.39 5.29 -8.76
C ILE A 57 -35.12 4.81 -7.34
N GLU A 58 -36.04 4.03 -6.75
CA GLU A 58 -35.83 3.41 -5.41
C GLU A 58 -34.54 2.60 -5.38
N TRP A 59 -34.35 1.71 -6.35
CA TRP A 59 -33.15 0.88 -6.45
C TRP A 59 -31.87 1.72 -6.60
N ARG A 60 -31.89 2.73 -7.48
CA ARG A 60 -30.76 3.64 -7.71
C ARG A 60 -30.42 4.45 -6.45
N ALA A 61 -31.44 4.98 -5.77
CA ALA A 61 -31.25 5.74 -4.54
C ALA A 61 -30.59 4.89 -3.45
N HIS A 62 -31.11 3.70 -3.19
CA HIS A 62 -30.51 2.78 -2.23
C HIS A 62 -29.09 2.41 -2.60
N ARG A 63 -28.83 2.07 -3.86
CA ARG A 63 -27.51 1.70 -4.34
C ARG A 63 -26.51 2.87 -4.20
N SER A 64 -26.95 4.09 -4.48
CA SER A 64 -26.08 5.29 -4.34
C SER A 64 -25.81 5.66 -2.89
N ALA A 65 -26.69 5.30 -1.97
CA ALA A 65 -26.51 5.52 -0.53
C ALA A 65 -25.60 4.49 0.13
N LEU A 66 -25.33 3.34 -0.52
CA LEU A 66 -24.43 2.34 0.01
C LEU A 66 -22.97 2.87 -0.01
N PRO A 67 -22.21 2.69 1.08
CA PRO A 67 -20.79 2.99 1.07
C PRO A 67 -20.07 2.27 -0.09
N SER A 68 -19.19 2.95 -0.78
CA SER A 68 -18.35 2.34 -1.82
C SER A 68 -17.38 1.32 -1.22
N LEU A 69 -16.87 1.59 -0.01
CA LEU A 69 -16.02 0.69 0.75
C LEU A 69 -16.88 -0.21 1.64
N ARG A 70 -16.83 -1.51 1.41
CA ARG A 70 -17.66 -2.51 2.09
C ARG A 70 -16.82 -3.74 2.46
N PRO A 71 -17.18 -4.46 3.52
CA PRO A 71 -16.57 -5.75 3.83
C PRO A 71 -16.66 -6.71 2.64
N ALA A 72 -15.58 -7.45 2.42
CA ALA A 72 -15.48 -8.46 1.39
C ALA A 72 -14.83 -9.74 1.95
N VAL A 73 -15.18 -10.87 1.38
CA VAL A 73 -14.54 -12.15 1.70
C VAL A 73 -13.39 -12.33 0.72
N ASN A 74 -12.17 -12.48 1.24
CA ASN A 74 -11.01 -12.82 0.41
C ASN A 74 -10.98 -14.34 0.16
N ALA A 75 -11.35 -14.76 -1.04
CA ALA A 75 -11.28 -16.15 -1.50
C ALA A 75 -10.28 -16.32 -2.65
N THR A 76 -9.30 -15.43 -2.79
CA THR A 76 -8.33 -15.43 -3.90
C THR A 76 -7.16 -16.37 -3.69
N GLY A 77 -6.88 -16.80 -2.45
CA GLY A 77 -5.66 -17.52 -2.09
C GLY A 77 -4.45 -16.61 -1.81
N VAL A 78 -4.58 -15.27 -2.01
CA VAL A 78 -3.53 -14.28 -1.73
C VAL A 78 -3.88 -13.55 -0.44
N VAL A 79 -3.19 -13.85 0.65
CA VAL A 79 -3.51 -13.36 2.00
C VAL A 79 -3.45 -11.83 2.08
N ILE A 80 -2.39 -11.23 1.52
CA ILE A 80 -2.17 -9.77 1.51
C ILE A 80 -2.55 -9.12 0.18
N HIS A 81 -3.70 -9.50 -0.39
CA HIS A 81 -4.16 -9.02 -1.69
C HIS A 81 -4.33 -7.50 -1.69
N THR A 82 -3.57 -6.80 -2.54
CA THR A 82 -3.52 -5.33 -2.58
C THR A 82 -4.87 -4.67 -2.83
N ASN A 83 -5.69 -5.24 -3.74
CA ASN A 83 -7.02 -4.71 -4.07
C ASN A 83 -8.07 -4.95 -2.99
N LEU A 84 -7.77 -5.79 -1.98
CA LEU A 84 -8.65 -6.12 -0.86
C LEU A 84 -8.19 -5.52 0.46
N GLY A 85 -7.31 -4.52 0.42
CA GLY A 85 -6.84 -3.79 1.60
C GLY A 85 -5.69 -4.48 2.34
N ARG A 86 -5.04 -5.48 1.73
CA ARG A 86 -3.93 -6.25 2.32
C ARG A 86 -4.36 -7.01 3.58
N ALA A 87 -3.54 -7.01 4.65
CA ALA A 87 -3.84 -7.72 5.89
C ALA A 87 -4.91 -6.97 6.72
N PRO A 88 -5.92 -7.67 7.25
CA PRO A 88 -6.83 -7.10 8.25
C PRO A 88 -6.07 -6.76 9.53
N LEU A 89 -6.50 -5.71 10.23
CA LEU A 89 -6.00 -5.40 11.56
C LEU A 89 -6.48 -6.46 12.57
N ALA A 90 -5.66 -6.75 13.58
CA ALA A 90 -6.11 -7.48 14.74
C ALA A 90 -7.27 -6.74 15.42
N GLU A 91 -8.22 -7.47 16.03
CA GLU A 91 -9.39 -6.87 16.66
C GLU A 91 -9.02 -5.81 17.71
N SER A 92 -7.99 -6.09 18.52
CA SER A 92 -7.48 -5.13 19.51
C SER A 92 -6.96 -3.84 18.87
N ALA A 93 -6.26 -3.95 17.74
CA ALA A 93 -5.76 -2.80 17.00
C ALA A 93 -6.90 -1.99 16.37
N ALA A 94 -7.88 -2.65 15.75
CA ALA A 94 -9.06 -1.99 15.19
C ALA A 94 -9.87 -1.24 16.27
N LYS A 95 -10.01 -1.84 17.46
CA LYS A 95 -10.65 -1.21 18.62
C LYS A 95 -9.87 0.02 19.08
N ALA A 96 -8.55 -0.06 19.23
CA ALA A 96 -7.71 1.05 19.63
C ALA A 96 -7.78 2.22 18.62
N VAL A 97 -7.78 1.93 17.32
CA VAL A 97 -7.97 2.95 16.26
C VAL A 97 -9.32 3.64 16.42
N ALA A 98 -10.42 2.88 16.64
CA ALA A 98 -11.74 3.44 16.81
C ALA A 98 -11.84 4.31 18.08
N GLU A 99 -11.20 3.93 19.16
CA GLU A 99 -11.16 4.70 20.42
C GLU A 99 -10.42 6.04 20.23
N VAL A 100 -9.24 6.02 19.64
CA VAL A 100 -8.46 7.24 19.38
C VAL A 100 -9.17 8.17 18.40
N ALA A 101 -9.85 7.62 17.37
CA ALA A 101 -10.56 8.40 16.36
C ALA A 101 -11.82 9.13 16.89
N ARG A 102 -12.36 8.74 18.05
CA ARG A 102 -13.58 9.33 18.62
C ARG A 102 -13.36 10.68 19.33
N GLY A 103 -12.13 11.06 19.60
CA GLY A 103 -11.85 12.28 20.37
C GLY A 103 -10.47 12.86 20.11
N TYR A 104 -10.09 13.80 20.93
CA TYR A 104 -8.74 14.33 20.93
C TYR A 104 -7.74 13.30 21.47
N SER A 105 -6.51 13.33 20.97
CA SER A 105 -5.45 12.41 21.36
C SER A 105 -4.14 13.15 21.62
N THR A 106 -3.21 12.49 22.29
CA THR A 106 -1.88 13.01 22.62
C THR A 106 -0.90 12.89 21.45
N LEU A 107 -1.37 12.98 20.20
CA LEU A 107 -0.58 12.75 18.99
C LEU A 107 0.79 13.45 18.97
N GLU A 108 0.84 14.73 19.32
CA GLU A 108 2.07 15.54 19.45
C GLU A 108 2.10 16.31 20.76
N TYR A 109 1.53 15.74 21.83
CA TYR A 109 1.51 16.37 23.14
C TYR A 109 1.93 15.38 24.22
N SER A 110 2.93 15.75 25.02
CA SER A 110 3.33 14.99 26.19
C SER A 110 2.56 15.49 27.42
N VAL A 111 1.77 14.60 28.01
CA VAL A 111 1.03 14.89 29.24
C VAL A 111 1.99 15.05 30.43
N ASP A 112 3.06 14.27 30.46
CA ASP A 112 4.03 14.27 31.58
C ASP A 112 4.82 15.57 31.67
N THR A 113 5.19 16.13 30.52
CA THR A 113 5.97 17.39 30.47
C THR A 113 5.14 18.61 30.13
N CYS A 114 3.83 18.46 29.89
CA CYS A 114 2.91 19.49 29.44
C CYS A 114 3.45 20.31 28.26
N SER A 115 4.11 19.64 27.32
CA SER A 115 4.78 20.27 26.18
C SER A 115 4.56 19.52 24.88
N ARG A 116 5.05 20.08 23.77
CA ARG A 116 4.99 19.41 22.45
C ARG A 116 5.85 18.15 22.47
N GLY A 117 5.23 17.02 22.15
CA GLY A 117 5.86 15.71 21.91
C GLY A 117 6.13 15.45 20.43
N SER A 118 6.59 14.25 20.13
CA SER A 118 6.82 13.78 18.75
C SER A 118 5.89 12.63 18.43
N ARG A 119 5.16 12.73 17.31
CA ARG A 119 4.32 11.62 16.80
C ARG A 119 5.12 10.37 16.42
N LYS A 120 6.40 10.54 16.09
CA LYS A 120 7.32 9.44 15.76
C LYS A 120 7.45 8.45 16.91
N GLU A 121 7.54 8.95 18.15
CA GLU A 121 7.81 8.13 19.33
C GLU A 121 6.74 7.07 19.63
N HIS A 122 5.48 7.32 19.24
CA HIS A 122 4.39 6.36 19.48
C HIS A 122 4.63 5.00 18.82
N ALA A 123 5.28 4.96 17.66
CA ALA A 123 5.57 3.71 16.95
C ALA A 123 7.06 3.32 17.02
N ALA A 124 7.98 4.29 17.02
CA ALA A 124 9.41 4.02 16.95
C ALA A 124 9.90 3.12 18.09
N GLN A 125 9.47 3.37 19.33
CA GLN A 125 9.84 2.55 20.48
C GLN A 125 9.39 1.10 20.34
N LEU A 126 8.17 0.87 19.85
CA LEU A 126 7.64 -0.49 19.65
C LEU A 126 8.40 -1.22 18.55
N ILE A 127 8.65 -0.54 17.42
CA ILE A 127 9.39 -1.12 16.29
C ILE A 127 10.81 -1.47 16.75
N ARG A 128 11.50 -0.58 17.45
CA ARG A 128 12.84 -0.85 18.01
C ARG A 128 12.86 -2.09 18.90
N SER A 129 11.87 -2.22 19.79
CA SER A 129 11.79 -3.39 20.68
C SER A 129 11.48 -4.70 19.97
N LEU A 130 10.76 -4.65 18.84
CA LEU A 130 10.42 -5.83 18.04
C LEU A 130 11.52 -6.24 17.07
N THR A 131 12.26 -5.28 16.52
CA THR A 131 13.23 -5.53 15.44
C THR A 131 14.68 -5.50 15.91
N GLY A 132 14.98 -4.85 17.03
CA GLY A 132 16.35 -4.58 17.47
C GLY A 132 17.02 -3.41 16.75
N ALA A 133 16.30 -2.69 15.87
CA ALA A 133 16.82 -1.50 15.20
C ALA A 133 17.11 -0.36 16.20
N GLU A 134 18.09 0.50 15.90
CA GLU A 134 18.44 1.66 16.72
C GLU A 134 17.34 2.72 16.72
N ASP A 135 16.67 2.90 15.58
CA ASP A 135 15.54 3.83 15.45
C ASP A 135 14.57 3.37 14.34
N ALA A 136 13.39 3.99 14.28
CA ALA A 136 12.38 3.68 13.28
C ALA A 136 11.55 4.91 12.89
N LEU A 137 11.08 4.92 11.65
CA LEU A 137 10.19 5.94 11.13
C LEU A 137 9.05 5.27 10.37
N VAL A 138 7.82 5.67 10.67
CA VAL A 138 6.63 5.23 9.94
C VAL A 138 6.24 6.29 8.92
N VAL A 139 6.04 5.85 7.68
CA VAL A 139 5.59 6.67 6.55
C VAL A 139 4.33 6.05 5.92
N ASN A 140 3.78 6.66 4.89
CA ASN A 140 2.48 6.27 4.32
C ASN A 140 2.43 4.83 3.76
N ASN A 141 3.54 4.37 3.18
CA ASN A 141 3.68 3.04 2.59
C ASN A 141 5.16 2.75 2.30
N ASN A 142 5.48 1.50 1.96
CA ASN A 142 6.86 1.11 1.68
C ASN A 142 7.47 1.85 0.47
N ALA A 143 6.70 2.16 -0.57
CA ALA A 143 7.19 2.96 -1.70
C ALA A 143 7.69 4.36 -1.26
N ALA A 144 6.98 4.98 -0.31
CA ALA A 144 7.41 6.24 0.29
C ALA A 144 8.66 6.07 1.16
N ALA A 145 8.81 4.93 1.84
CA ALA A 145 10.03 4.61 2.60
C ALA A 145 11.24 4.47 1.67
N VAL A 146 11.11 3.70 0.59
CA VAL A 146 12.17 3.53 -0.41
C VAL A 146 12.58 4.88 -1.02
N LEU A 147 11.60 5.68 -1.45
CA LEU A 147 11.87 7.02 -2.00
C LEU A 147 12.60 7.92 -1.00
N LEU A 148 12.17 7.91 0.27
CA LEU A 148 12.78 8.71 1.33
C LEU A 148 14.23 8.31 1.59
N VAL A 149 14.51 7.01 1.71
CA VAL A 149 15.88 6.48 1.91
C VAL A 149 16.78 6.88 0.75
N LEU A 150 16.37 6.61 -0.47
CA LEU A 150 17.17 6.91 -1.67
C LEU A 150 17.41 8.41 -1.83
N ALA A 151 16.38 9.24 -1.68
CA ALA A 151 16.51 10.71 -1.80
C ALA A 151 17.39 11.30 -0.70
N THR A 152 17.41 10.70 0.50
CA THR A 152 18.21 11.19 1.62
C THR A 152 19.68 10.82 1.50
N HIS A 153 19.97 9.57 1.10
CA HIS A 153 21.32 9.00 1.18
C HIS A 153 22.02 8.84 -0.16
N ALA A 154 21.27 8.85 -1.29
CA ALA A 154 21.81 8.52 -2.60
C ALA A 154 21.47 9.54 -3.70
N ALA A 155 20.87 10.70 -3.40
CA ALA A 155 20.58 11.71 -4.41
C ALA A 155 21.88 12.15 -5.14
N GLY A 156 21.89 12.02 -6.47
CA GLY A 156 23.04 12.29 -7.32
C GLY A 156 24.15 11.23 -7.30
N LYS A 157 24.03 10.21 -6.47
CA LYS A 157 24.98 9.11 -6.27
C LYS A 157 24.51 7.81 -6.91
N GLU A 158 25.42 6.85 -7.00
CA GLU A 158 25.15 5.52 -7.53
C GLU A 158 24.61 4.59 -6.44
N VAL A 159 23.63 3.76 -6.83
CA VAL A 159 23.06 2.69 -6.02
C VAL A 159 23.18 1.39 -6.80
N ILE A 160 23.88 0.42 -6.25
CA ILE A 160 24.11 -0.88 -6.88
C ILE A 160 22.97 -1.82 -6.52
N VAL A 161 22.33 -2.44 -7.53
CA VAL A 161 21.21 -3.38 -7.38
C VAL A 161 21.40 -4.58 -8.28
N SER A 162 21.05 -5.77 -7.83
CA SER A 162 21.00 -6.95 -8.69
C SER A 162 19.95 -6.79 -9.80
N ARG A 163 20.29 -7.16 -11.01
CA ARG A 163 19.34 -7.18 -12.14
C ARG A 163 18.16 -8.10 -11.91
N GLY A 164 18.34 -9.18 -11.13
CA GLY A 164 17.27 -10.08 -10.70
C GLY A 164 16.29 -9.47 -9.70
N GLU A 165 16.66 -8.35 -9.06
CA GLU A 165 15.87 -7.67 -8.04
C GLU A 165 15.16 -6.39 -8.55
N LEU A 166 15.23 -6.11 -9.87
CA LEU A 166 14.53 -5.00 -10.50
C LEU A 166 13.05 -5.36 -10.73
N VAL A 167 12.30 -5.36 -9.64
CA VAL A 167 10.92 -5.83 -9.61
C VAL A 167 9.90 -4.77 -10.00
N GLU A 168 8.73 -5.24 -10.49
CA GLU A 168 7.50 -4.46 -10.60
C GLU A 168 6.45 -5.04 -9.65
N ILE A 169 5.93 -4.24 -8.72
CA ILE A 169 4.97 -4.66 -7.71
C ILE A 169 3.75 -3.73 -7.72
N GLY A 170 2.55 -4.31 -7.56
CA GLY A 170 1.33 -3.61 -7.19
C GLY A 170 0.98 -2.37 -8.03
N GLY A 171 0.71 -2.54 -9.32
CA GLY A 171 0.11 -1.46 -10.13
C GLY A 171 1.09 -0.38 -10.60
N SER A 172 2.30 -0.77 -10.97
CA SER A 172 3.35 0.07 -11.59
C SER A 172 4.45 0.60 -10.66
N PHE A 173 4.59 0.10 -9.44
CA PHE A 173 5.79 0.40 -8.66
C PHE A 173 6.99 -0.38 -9.25
N ARG A 174 7.96 0.35 -9.76
CA ARG A 174 9.19 -0.19 -10.34
C ARG A 174 10.40 0.42 -9.65
N ILE A 175 11.34 -0.39 -9.26
CA ILE A 175 12.59 0.07 -8.61
C ILE A 175 13.33 1.12 -9.46
N PRO A 176 13.52 0.94 -10.79
CA PRO A 176 14.17 1.97 -11.60
C PRO A 176 13.43 3.32 -11.59
N ASP A 177 12.11 3.32 -11.61
CA ASP A 177 11.30 4.54 -11.62
C ASP A 177 11.42 5.31 -10.30
N VAL A 178 11.43 4.60 -9.17
CA VAL A 178 11.61 5.19 -7.84
C VAL A 178 13.03 5.73 -7.68
N MET A 179 14.05 5.03 -8.18
CA MET A 179 15.42 5.54 -8.21
C MET A 179 15.52 6.82 -9.02
N ALA A 180 14.97 6.86 -10.22
CA ALA A 180 14.96 8.07 -11.04
C ALA A 180 14.26 9.23 -10.33
N ALA A 181 13.12 8.96 -9.69
CA ALA A 181 12.37 9.96 -8.92
C ALA A 181 13.13 10.48 -7.69
N SER A 182 13.94 9.64 -7.04
CA SER A 182 14.76 10.02 -5.88
C SER A 182 16.02 10.83 -6.26
N GLY A 183 16.38 10.85 -7.54
CA GLY A 183 17.63 11.42 -8.03
C GLY A 183 18.84 10.49 -7.87
N ALA A 184 18.67 9.26 -7.41
CA ALA A 184 19.73 8.25 -7.37
C ALA A 184 20.01 7.69 -8.77
N LYS A 185 21.24 7.25 -8.99
CA LYS A 185 21.69 6.64 -10.24
C LYS A 185 21.72 5.13 -10.08
N LEU A 186 20.89 4.42 -10.85
CA LEU A 186 20.85 2.96 -10.84
C LEU A 186 22.12 2.38 -11.49
N VAL A 187 22.79 1.46 -10.78
CA VAL A 187 23.87 0.62 -11.29
C VAL A 187 23.44 -0.84 -11.18
N GLU A 188 23.12 -1.45 -12.31
CA GLU A 188 22.64 -2.84 -12.38
C GLU A 188 23.83 -3.81 -12.44
N VAL A 189 23.80 -4.86 -11.62
CA VAL A 189 24.82 -5.91 -11.60
C VAL A 189 24.27 -7.30 -11.82
N GLY A 190 25.13 -8.21 -12.28
CA GLY A 190 24.77 -9.61 -12.52
C GLY A 190 23.83 -9.81 -13.71
N ALA A 191 23.13 -10.93 -13.70
CA ALA A 191 22.09 -11.32 -14.64
C ALA A 191 20.76 -11.53 -13.93
N THR A 192 19.66 -11.69 -14.70
CA THR A 192 18.31 -11.85 -14.13
C THR A 192 18.20 -12.98 -13.12
N ASN A 193 18.92 -14.09 -13.34
CA ASN A 193 18.80 -15.29 -12.52
C ASN A 193 20.07 -15.58 -11.70
N ARG A 194 21.16 -14.83 -11.88
CA ARG A 194 22.42 -15.05 -11.15
C ARG A 194 23.16 -13.77 -10.94
N THR A 195 23.48 -13.50 -9.69
CA THR A 195 24.34 -12.38 -9.28
C THR A 195 25.30 -12.88 -8.21
N HIS A 196 26.59 -12.60 -8.41
CA HIS A 196 27.66 -13.00 -7.50
C HIS A 196 28.17 -11.81 -6.72
N LEU A 197 28.78 -12.03 -5.58
CA LEU A 197 29.38 -10.98 -4.74
C LEU A 197 30.42 -10.14 -5.52
N ALA A 198 31.17 -10.80 -6.41
CA ALA A 198 32.15 -10.12 -7.27
C ALA A 198 31.51 -9.11 -8.25
N ASP A 199 30.26 -9.32 -8.67
CA ASP A 199 29.57 -8.39 -9.56
C ASP A 199 29.29 -7.06 -8.84
N TYR A 200 28.91 -7.13 -7.55
CA TYR A 200 28.75 -5.93 -6.72
C TYR A 200 30.09 -5.25 -6.45
N GLU A 201 31.14 -6.00 -6.06
CA GLU A 201 32.44 -5.43 -5.74
C GLU A 201 33.07 -4.72 -6.93
N GLN A 202 32.96 -5.27 -8.14
CA GLN A 202 33.48 -4.66 -9.39
C GLN A 202 32.73 -3.39 -9.80
N ALA A 203 31.47 -3.24 -9.40
CA ALA A 203 30.66 -2.08 -9.75
C ALA A 203 30.85 -0.88 -8.80
N ILE A 204 31.56 -1.06 -7.68
CA ILE A 204 31.80 0.02 -6.72
C ILE A 204 32.73 1.08 -7.33
N THR A 205 32.28 2.32 -7.29
CA THR A 205 33.04 3.51 -7.73
C THR A 205 33.10 4.54 -6.58
N PRO A 206 33.91 5.62 -6.74
CA PRO A 206 33.88 6.72 -5.77
C PRO A 206 32.53 7.45 -5.67
N ASP A 207 31.65 7.29 -6.66
CA ASP A 207 30.32 7.89 -6.68
C ASP A 207 29.25 6.97 -6.04
N THR A 208 29.58 5.73 -5.70
CA THR A 208 28.66 4.79 -5.08
C THR A 208 28.33 5.23 -3.65
N ALA A 209 27.05 5.28 -3.31
CA ALA A 209 26.54 5.60 -1.96
C ALA A 209 26.10 4.36 -1.19
N MET A 210 25.45 3.41 -1.86
CA MET A 210 24.92 2.24 -1.20
C MET A 210 24.76 1.03 -2.12
N ILE A 211 24.63 -0.13 -1.50
CA ILE A 211 24.13 -1.36 -2.10
C ILE A 211 22.68 -1.50 -1.66
N LEU A 212 21.76 -1.72 -2.59
CA LEU A 212 20.35 -1.99 -2.33
C LEU A 212 20.03 -3.44 -2.70
N LYS A 213 19.44 -4.17 -1.77
CA LYS A 213 18.81 -5.48 -2.00
C LYS A 213 17.30 -5.32 -1.98
N VAL A 214 16.60 -5.90 -2.95
CA VAL A 214 15.14 -5.85 -3.03
C VAL A 214 14.58 -7.27 -3.01
N HIS A 215 13.73 -7.54 -2.03
CA HIS A 215 13.09 -8.84 -1.90
C HIS A 215 11.95 -9.01 -2.93
N PRO A 216 11.95 -10.07 -3.76
CA PRO A 216 10.89 -10.35 -4.73
C PRO A 216 9.65 -10.93 -4.04
N SER A 217 8.86 -10.08 -3.36
CA SER A 217 7.73 -10.47 -2.50
C SER A 217 6.53 -11.09 -3.25
N ASN A 218 6.45 -10.99 -4.58
CA ASN A 218 5.31 -11.43 -5.39
C ASN A 218 5.63 -12.50 -6.45
N TYR A 219 6.89 -12.91 -6.55
CA TYR A 219 7.33 -14.02 -7.42
C TYR A 219 8.60 -14.67 -6.83
N ARG A 220 8.98 -15.79 -7.37
CA ARG A 220 10.29 -16.41 -7.12
C ARG A 220 10.87 -16.99 -8.41
N ILE A 221 12.19 -17.07 -8.48
CA ILE A 221 12.90 -17.72 -9.57
C ILE A 221 13.23 -19.15 -9.15
N GLU A 222 12.88 -20.12 -9.96
CA GLU A 222 13.18 -21.54 -9.72
C GLU A 222 14.20 -22.05 -10.76
N GLY A 223 15.04 -23.00 -10.38
CA GLY A 223 16.03 -23.63 -11.26
C GLY A 223 17.43 -23.05 -11.06
N PHE A 224 18.09 -22.62 -12.14
CA PHE A 224 19.43 -22.03 -12.09
C PHE A 224 19.36 -20.60 -11.58
N HIS A 225 19.23 -20.46 -10.27
CA HIS A 225 19.16 -19.20 -9.57
C HIS A 225 20.27 -19.11 -8.53
N GLU A 226 20.87 -17.94 -8.41
CA GLU A 226 21.86 -17.60 -7.38
C GLU A 226 21.75 -16.12 -7.03
N GLU A 227 21.66 -15.85 -5.74
CA GLU A 227 21.63 -14.49 -5.20
C GLU A 227 22.63 -14.37 -4.06
N VAL A 228 23.01 -13.15 -3.72
CA VAL A 228 23.93 -12.88 -2.60
C VAL A 228 23.12 -12.58 -1.34
N GLY A 229 23.48 -13.24 -0.24
CA GLY A 229 22.82 -13.06 1.04
C GLY A 229 23.05 -11.68 1.66
N SER A 230 22.07 -11.19 2.45
CA SER A 230 22.12 -9.86 3.07
C SER A 230 23.36 -9.66 3.95
N ARG A 231 23.79 -10.70 4.69
CA ARG A 231 25.01 -10.64 5.52
C ARG A 231 26.28 -10.41 4.70
N GLU A 232 26.39 -11.05 3.54
CA GLU A 232 27.59 -10.91 2.67
C GLU A 232 27.61 -9.53 2.02
N LEU A 233 26.44 -9.01 1.61
CA LEU A 233 26.30 -7.66 1.06
C LEU A 233 26.58 -6.58 2.10
N ALA A 234 26.10 -6.76 3.35
CA ALA A 234 26.43 -5.86 4.46
C ALA A 234 27.94 -5.80 4.70
N ALA A 235 28.59 -6.96 4.77
CA ALA A 235 30.06 -7.02 4.96
C ALA A 235 30.82 -6.34 3.80
N LEU A 236 30.37 -6.52 2.55
CA LEU A 236 30.97 -5.87 1.39
C LEU A 236 30.77 -4.35 1.43
N ALA A 237 29.55 -3.88 1.68
CA ALA A 237 29.23 -2.47 1.78
C ALA A 237 30.08 -1.78 2.84
N HIS A 238 30.15 -2.34 4.06
CA HIS A 238 30.92 -1.78 5.18
C HIS A 238 32.45 -1.79 4.89
N LYS A 239 32.95 -2.84 4.23
CA LYS A 239 34.37 -2.89 3.80
C LYS A 239 34.74 -1.66 2.94
N HIS A 240 33.80 -1.15 2.16
CA HIS A 240 33.98 -0.01 1.26
C HIS A 240 33.41 1.32 1.82
N GLY A 241 32.91 1.34 3.06
CA GLY A 241 32.32 2.53 3.68
C GLY A 241 30.99 2.96 3.06
N LEU A 242 30.26 2.02 2.45
CA LEU A 242 28.97 2.22 1.83
C LEU A 242 27.84 1.82 2.79
N LEU A 243 26.64 2.35 2.58
CA LEU A 243 25.44 1.88 3.25
C LEU A 243 24.92 0.59 2.59
N PHE A 244 24.36 -0.30 3.41
CA PHE A 244 23.58 -1.43 2.91
C PHE A 244 22.11 -1.26 3.31
N TYR A 245 21.23 -1.24 2.30
CA TYR A 245 19.80 -1.06 2.44
C TYR A 245 19.06 -2.28 1.88
N GLU A 246 18.06 -2.78 2.62
CA GLU A 246 17.18 -3.85 2.17
C GLU A 246 15.72 -3.38 2.13
N ASP A 247 15.11 -3.48 0.95
CA ASP A 247 13.68 -3.32 0.73
C ASP A 247 13.00 -4.70 0.80
N GLN A 248 12.35 -4.99 1.93
CA GLN A 248 11.67 -6.27 2.15
C GLN A 248 10.26 -6.32 1.54
N GLY A 249 9.76 -5.20 0.99
CA GLY A 249 8.40 -5.15 0.46
C GLY A 249 7.34 -5.28 1.54
N SER A 250 6.85 -6.48 1.80
CA SER A 250 5.85 -6.74 2.86
C SER A 250 6.48 -6.81 4.25
N GLY A 251 7.68 -7.36 4.39
CA GLY A 251 8.36 -7.60 5.66
C GLY A 251 7.71 -8.69 6.53
N ALA A 252 8.50 -9.30 7.39
CA ALA A 252 8.04 -10.28 8.36
C ALA A 252 8.68 -10.00 9.73
N LEU A 253 7.89 -10.01 10.80
CA LEU A 253 8.39 -9.85 12.18
C LEU A 253 8.62 -11.20 12.87
N LEU A 254 7.91 -12.25 12.42
CA LEU A 254 7.97 -13.58 12.99
C LEU A 254 8.58 -14.57 12.00
N PRO A 255 9.27 -15.62 12.50
CA PRO A 255 9.81 -16.67 11.63
C PRO A 255 8.73 -17.37 10.81
N ASP A 256 9.11 -17.81 9.64
CA ASP A 256 8.25 -18.32 8.57
C ASP A 256 7.50 -19.62 8.90
N ASP A 257 7.99 -20.41 9.84
CA ASP A 257 7.37 -21.65 10.30
C ASP A 257 5.98 -21.44 10.93
N ILE A 258 5.64 -20.19 11.28
CA ILE A 258 4.34 -19.83 11.88
C ILE A 258 3.34 -19.34 10.81
N LEU A 259 3.76 -18.68 9.75
CA LEU A 259 2.87 -17.93 8.85
C LEU A 259 2.90 -18.34 7.38
N VAL A 260 4.04 -18.67 6.80
CA VAL A 260 4.19 -18.95 5.35
C VAL A 260 5.25 -20.04 5.10
N ARG A 261 5.03 -20.90 4.13
CA ARG A 261 6.05 -21.84 3.65
C ARG A 261 6.92 -21.14 2.60
N GLY A 262 8.13 -20.69 2.94
CA GLY A 262 8.96 -20.04 1.94
C GLY A 262 10.34 -19.55 2.35
N GLY A 263 10.66 -19.45 3.64
CA GLY A 263 11.99 -19.04 4.13
C GLY A 263 12.27 -17.55 3.92
N GLU A 264 11.26 -16.69 4.10
CA GLU A 264 11.43 -15.24 4.06
C GLU A 264 12.26 -14.76 5.28
N GLU A 265 13.30 -13.96 5.04
CA GLU A 265 14.12 -13.40 6.12
C GLU A 265 13.31 -12.36 6.91
N THR A 266 13.32 -12.47 8.23
CA THR A 266 12.56 -11.53 9.08
C THR A 266 13.29 -10.21 9.25
N THR A 267 12.55 -9.12 9.46
CA THR A 267 13.13 -7.80 9.74
C THR A 267 14.11 -7.82 10.92
N PRO A 268 13.82 -8.51 12.06
CA PRO A 268 14.82 -8.69 13.13
C PRO A 268 16.09 -9.43 12.69
N ALA A 269 15.97 -10.42 11.81
CA ALA A 269 17.13 -11.15 11.28
C ALA A 269 17.99 -10.26 10.38
N SER A 270 17.37 -9.49 9.49
CA SER A 270 18.09 -8.52 8.67
C SER A 270 18.81 -7.45 9.50
N VAL A 271 18.14 -6.87 10.50
CA VAL A 271 18.78 -5.92 11.43
C VAL A 271 19.99 -6.56 12.13
N SER A 272 19.86 -7.80 12.63
CA SER A 272 20.96 -8.51 13.30
C SER A 272 22.07 -8.97 12.34
N ALA A 273 21.80 -9.03 11.04
CA ALA A 273 22.81 -9.29 10.01
C ALA A 273 23.72 -8.08 9.74
N GLY A 274 23.40 -6.91 10.31
CA GLY A 274 24.21 -5.71 10.25
C GLY A 274 23.80 -4.75 9.12
N LEU A 275 22.51 -4.74 8.74
CA LEU A 275 22.00 -3.79 7.76
C LEU A 275 21.92 -2.38 8.36
N ASP A 276 22.24 -1.37 7.54
CA ASP A 276 22.13 0.04 7.94
C ASP A 276 20.68 0.52 7.88
N LEU A 277 19.93 0.05 6.88
CA LEU A 277 18.56 0.45 6.61
C LEU A 277 17.73 -0.75 6.15
N VAL A 278 16.50 -0.84 6.67
CA VAL A 278 15.49 -1.82 6.22
C VAL A 278 14.17 -1.08 6.05
N SER A 279 13.44 -1.36 4.98
CA SER A 279 12.07 -0.89 4.81
C SER A 279 11.10 -2.04 4.53
N CYS A 280 9.87 -1.89 5.02
CA CYS A 280 8.78 -2.85 4.79
C CYS A 280 7.41 -2.18 4.93
N SER A 281 6.36 -2.92 4.55
CA SER A 281 4.95 -2.49 4.72
C SER A 281 4.32 -3.01 6.00
#